data_892db336e6b9b519fbf13b2a9c68d3f9
#
_entry.id   892db336e6b9b519fbf13b2a9c68d3f9
#
_cell.length_a   1.000
_cell.length_b   1.000
_cell.length_c   1.000
_cell.angle_alpha   90.00
_cell.angle_beta   90.00
_cell.angle_gamma   90.00
#
_symmetry.space_group_name_H-M   'P 1'
#
loop_
_entity.id
_entity.type
_entity.pdbx_description
1 polymer ?
#
loop_
_entity_poly.entity_id
_entity_poly.type
_entity_poly.pdbx_seq_one_letter_code
_entity_poly.pdbx_strand_id
1 'polypeptide(L)'
;NHYYNISKIELRKKKILPIESIKEEESQDKKHHIEDFAIEGDINSILRNIIVLYLSYEIKIATENSFASENIMRQTITKESLKKLDEIEEENLRKERKIVKNKNFKKVLENFTNLNFKEE
;
A
#
# COMPACT_ATOMS: atom_id res chain seq x y z
N ASN A 1 -10.70 -1.05 1.56
CA ASN A 1 -9.74 -0.11 0.98
C ASN A 1 -9.91 -0.09 -0.53
N HIS A 2 -9.79 1.06 -1.14
CA HIS A 2 -9.84 1.22 -2.59
C HIS A 2 -8.46 1.62 -3.09
N TYR A 3 -7.95 0.86 -4.06
CA TYR A 3 -6.68 1.14 -4.70
C TYR A 3 -6.91 2.07 -5.89
N TYR A 4 -6.28 3.25 -5.87
CA TYR A 4 -6.24 4.17 -7.01
C TYR A 4 -4.92 4.09 -7.75
N ASN A 5 -3.83 4.19 -6.99
CA ASN A 5 -2.46 4.06 -7.47
C ASN A 5 -1.53 3.77 -6.29
N ILE A 6 -0.24 3.61 -6.55
CA ILE A 6 0.78 3.28 -5.52
C ILE A 6 0.81 4.32 -4.38
N SER A 7 0.47 5.57 -4.66
CA SER A 7 0.57 6.67 -3.68
C SER A 7 -0.73 6.99 -2.97
N LYS A 8 -1.86 6.43 -3.42
CA LYS A 8 -3.18 6.80 -2.91
C LYS A 8 -4.04 5.59 -2.63
N ILE A 9 -4.23 5.31 -1.34
CA ILE A 9 -5.13 4.28 -0.82
C ILE A 9 -6.17 4.97 0.04
N GLU A 10 -7.44 4.81 -0.29
CA GLU A 10 -8.55 5.42 0.44
C GLU A 10 -9.53 4.37 0.95
N LEU A 11 -10.08 4.62 2.13
CA LEU A 11 -11.21 3.85 2.63
C LEU A 11 -12.46 4.31 1.89
N ARG A 12 -13.05 3.42 1.10
CA ARG A 12 -14.29 3.69 0.37
C ARG A 12 -15.41 2.79 0.88
N LYS A 13 -16.57 3.39 1.10
CA LYS A 13 -17.81 2.69 1.37
C LYS A 13 -18.69 2.76 0.14
N LYS A 14 -19.18 1.62 -0.33
CA LYS A 14 -20.14 1.54 -1.43
C LYS A 14 -21.39 0.83 -0.92
N LYS A 15 -22.54 1.49 -1.07
CA LYS A 15 -23.83 0.88 -0.78
C LYS A 15 -24.20 0.03 -2.01
N ILE A 16 -24.38 -1.26 -1.82
CA ILE A 16 -24.68 -2.20 -2.89
C ILE A 16 -26.20 -2.43 -2.99
N LEU A 17 -26.89 -2.40 -1.84
CA LEU A 17 -28.34 -2.61 -1.75
C LEU A 17 -29.00 -1.49 -0.95
N PRO A 18 -30.23 -1.04 -1.32
CA PRO A 18 -30.95 -1.42 -2.53
C PRO A 18 -30.25 -0.95 -3.80
N ILE A 19 -30.48 -1.65 -4.91
CA ILE A 19 -30.01 -1.22 -6.23
C ILE A 19 -30.82 0.02 -6.61
N GLU A 20 -30.17 1.18 -6.59
CA GLU A 20 -30.79 2.42 -7.01
C GLU A 20 -30.73 2.48 -8.55
N SER A 21 -31.89 2.62 -9.20
CA SER A 21 -31.90 2.89 -10.63
C SER A 21 -31.21 4.21 -10.89
N ILE A 22 -30.19 4.21 -11.71
CA ILE A 22 -29.63 5.44 -12.25
C ILE A 22 -30.79 6.10 -13.00
N LYS A 23 -31.25 7.25 -12.49
CA LYS A 23 -32.12 8.09 -13.29
C LYS A 23 -31.30 8.49 -14.50
N GLU A 24 -31.57 7.85 -15.64
CA GLU A 24 -31.02 8.34 -16.89
C GLU A 24 -31.53 9.78 -17.03
N GLU A 25 -30.58 10.73 -16.95
CA GLU A 25 -30.89 12.06 -17.47
C GLU A 25 -31.29 11.83 -18.89
N GLU A 26 -32.54 12.16 -19.18
CA GLU A 26 -33.18 12.04 -20.51
C GLU A 26 -32.28 12.75 -21.53
N SER A 27 -31.32 12.07 -22.06
CA SER A 27 -30.69 12.45 -23.32
C SER A 27 -31.72 12.17 -24.42
N GLN A 28 -32.36 13.22 -24.85
CA GLN A 28 -33.52 13.26 -25.76
C GLN A 28 -33.28 12.60 -27.12
N ASP A 29 -32.17 11.90 -27.38
CA ASP A 29 -31.82 11.51 -28.74
C ASP A 29 -31.60 10.02 -29.01
N LYS A 30 -31.96 9.13 -28.09
CA LYS A 30 -31.93 7.69 -28.41
C LYS A 30 -33.20 7.00 -27.91
N LYS A 31 -34.26 7.09 -28.69
CA LYS A 31 -35.31 6.08 -28.67
C LYS A 31 -34.69 4.76 -29.16
N HIS A 32 -33.94 4.08 -28.28
CA HIS A 32 -33.69 2.67 -28.49
C HIS A 32 -35.05 1.98 -28.37
N HIS A 33 -35.54 1.49 -29.49
CA HIS A 33 -36.70 0.64 -29.53
C HIS A 33 -36.40 -0.61 -28.70
N ILE A 34 -36.91 -0.64 -27.47
CA ILE A 34 -36.87 -1.82 -26.56
C ILE A 34 -37.64 -2.97 -27.22
N GLU A 35 -38.47 -2.66 -28.26
CA GLU A 35 -39.29 -3.59 -29.00
C GLU A 35 -38.52 -4.57 -29.88
N ASP A 36 -37.22 -4.32 -30.16
CA ASP A 36 -36.37 -5.16 -31.02
C ASP A 36 -35.66 -6.31 -30.29
N PHE A 37 -35.84 -6.43 -28.98
CA PHE A 37 -35.19 -7.49 -28.20
C PHE A 37 -36.19 -8.60 -27.85
N ALA A 38 -36.02 -9.78 -28.45
CA ALA A 38 -36.68 -10.99 -28.01
C ALA A 38 -35.94 -11.59 -26.82
N ILE A 39 -36.54 -11.59 -25.63
CA ILE A 39 -36.02 -12.26 -24.47
C ILE A 39 -36.52 -13.70 -24.46
N GLU A 40 -35.62 -14.65 -24.65
CA GLU A 40 -35.93 -16.07 -24.62
C GLU A 40 -35.78 -16.60 -23.20
N GLY A 41 -36.85 -17.11 -22.59
CA GLY A 41 -36.87 -17.68 -21.26
C GLY A 41 -37.66 -16.88 -20.20
N ASP A 42 -37.56 -17.36 -18.95
CA ASP A 42 -38.23 -16.71 -17.80
C ASP A 42 -37.47 -15.46 -17.35
N ILE A 43 -38.10 -14.30 -17.50
CA ILE A 43 -37.53 -12.99 -17.13
C ILE A 43 -37.09 -12.93 -15.66
N ASN A 44 -37.85 -13.56 -14.74
CA ASN A 44 -37.53 -13.55 -13.32
C ASN A 44 -36.26 -14.35 -13.05
N SER A 45 -36.05 -15.45 -13.73
CA SER A 45 -34.85 -16.26 -13.64
C SER A 45 -33.61 -15.52 -14.15
N ILE A 46 -33.77 -14.85 -15.31
CA ILE A 46 -32.70 -14.01 -15.89
C ILE A 46 -32.35 -12.87 -14.97
N LEU A 47 -33.35 -12.14 -14.45
CA LEU A 47 -33.12 -11.03 -13.52
C LEU A 47 -32.39 -11.48 -12.25
N ARG A 48 -32.84 -12.62 -11.67
CA ARG A 48 -32.16 -13.20 -10.50
C ARG A 48 -30.69 -13.52 -10.79
N ASN A 49 -30.39 -14.12 -11.92
CA ASN A 49 -29.03 -14.45 -12.31
C ASN A 49 -28.16 -13.19 -12.51
N ILE A 50 -28.70 -12.13 -13.10
CA ILE A 50 -28.03 -10.85 -13.28
C ILE A 50 -27.72 -10.22 -11.90
N ILE A 51 -28.66 -10.23 -10.97
CA ILE A 51 -28.46 -9.70 -9.62
C ILE A 51 -27.36 -10.47 -8.90
N VAL A 52 -27.39 -11.81 -8.95
CA VAL A 52 -26.35 -12.66 -8.33
C VAL A 52 -24.97 -12.39 -8.94
N LEU A 53 -24.91 -12.27 -10.27
CA LEU A 53 -23.68 -11.95 -10.98
C LEU A 53 -23.13 -10.58 -10.58
N TYR A 54 -24.00 -9.57 -10.52
CA TYR A 54 -23.63 -8.22 -10.10
C TYR A 54 -23.07 -8.19 -8.68
N LEU A 55 -23.76 -8.83 -7.72
CA LEU A 55 -23.31 -8.91 -6.33
C LEU A 55 -21.97 -9.64 -6.21
N SER A 56 -21.81 -10.75 -6.90
CA SER A 56 -20.56 -11.52 -6.93
C SER A 56 -19.41 -10.70 -7.50
N TYR A 57 -19.65 -9.93 -8.55
CA TYR A 57 -18.67 -9.06 -9.16
C TYR A 57 -18.25 -7.91 -8.23
N GLU A 58 -19.20 -7.26 -7.55
CA GLU A 58 -18.89 -6.20 -6.59
C GLU A 58 -18.07 -6.70 -5.41
N ILE A 59 -18.39 -7.88 -4.89
CA ILE A 59 -17.59 -8.50 -3.81
C ILE A 59 -16.19 -8.83 -4.30
N LYS A 60 -16.07 -9.38 -5.50
CA LYS A 60 -14.76 -9.71 -6.08
C LYS A 60 -13.89 -8.47 -6.25
N ILE A 61 -14.43 -7.40 -6.84
CA ILE A 61 -13.72 -6.13 -6.97
C ILE A 61 -13.28 -5.59 -5.61
N ALA A 62 -14.14 -5.62 -4.60
CA ALA A 62 -13.81 -5.14 -3.27
C ALA A 62 -12.67 -5.96 -2.65
N THR A 63 -12.67 -7.28 -2.84
CA THR A 63 -11.64 -8.18 -2.35
C THR A 63 -10.30 -7.92 -3.04
N GLU A 64 -10.28 -7.81 -4.36
CA GLU A 64 -9.06 -7.53 -5.13
C GLU A 64 -8.44 -6.16 -4.77
N ASN A 65 -9.29 -5.14 -4.66
CA ASN A 65 -8.83 -3.81 -4.24
C ASN A 65 -8.26 -3.82 -2.81
N SER A 66 -8.87 -4.56 -1.89
CA SER A 66 -8.38 -4.69 -0.52
C SER A 66 -7.04 -5.41 -0.48
N PHE A 67 -6.90 -6.50 -1.22
CA PHE A 67 -5.67 -7.26 -1.33
C PHE A 67 -4.53 -6.46 -1.95
N ALA A 68 -4.80 -5.75 -3.04
CA ALA A 68 -3.83 -4.86 -3.67
C ALA A 68 -3.36 -3.75 -2.70
N SER A 69 -4.30 -3.12 -2.00
CA SER A 69 -4.00 -2.07 -1.00
C SER A 69 -3.13 -2.60 0.14
N GLU A 70 -3.44 -3.80 0.65
CA GLU A 70 -2.67 -4.44 1.72
C GLU A 70 -1.24 -4.73 1.28
N ASN A 71 -1.04 -5.28 0.09
CA ASN A 71 0.29 -5.58 -0.43
C ASN A 71 1.15 -4.33 -0.60
N ILE A 72 0.56 -3.23 -1.08
CA ILE A 72 1.27 -1.96 -1.22
C ILE A 72 1.63 -1.38 0.14
N MET A 73 0.73 -1.42 1.12
CA MET A 73 1.04 -0.97 2.48
C MET A 73 2.17 -1.78 3.09
N ARG A 74 2.14 -3.10 2.96
CA ARG A 74 3.23 -3.97 3.44
C ARG A 74 4.55 -3.62 2.76
N GLN A 75 4.55 -3.42 1.44
CA GLN A 75 5.75 -3.01 0.71
C GLN A 75 6.29 -1.66 1.18
N THR A 76 5.42 -0.69 1.42
CA THR A 76 5.81 0.64 1.91
C THR A 76 6.44 0.55 3.30
N ILE A 77 5.78 -0.15 4.23
CA ILE A 77 6.32 -0.35 5.59
C ILE A 77 7.67 -1.07 5.55
N THR A 78 7.81 -2.08 4.70
CA THR A 78 9.09 -2.80 4.56
C THR A 78 10.20 -1.89 4.04
N LYS A 79 9.92 -1.06 3.04
CA LYS A 79 10.88 -0.07 2.52
C LYS A 79 11.28 0.96 3.57
N GLU A 80 10.33 1.48 4.35
CA GLU A 80 10.61 2.41 5.43
C GLU A 80 11.44 1.75 6.54
N SER A 81 11.15 0.49 6.87
CA SER A 81 11.91 -0.27 7.87
C SER A 81 13.34 -0.53 7.42
N LEU A 82 13.56 -0.89 6.16
CA LEU A 82 14.90 -1.04 5.59
C LEU A 82 15.69 0.27 5.68
N LYS A 83 15.08 1.38 5.28
CA LYS A 83 15.73 2.69 5.38
C LYS A 83 16.15 3.03 6.81
N LYS A 84 15.31 2.74 7.80
CA LYS A 84 15.67 2.95 9.22
C LYS A 84 16.80 2.03 9.66
N LEU A 85 16.86 0.80 9.17
CA LEU A 85 17.97 -0.11 9.46
C LEU A 85 19.27 0.42 8.89
N ASP A 86 19.28 0.90 7.66
CA ASP A 86 20.45 1.51 7.02
C ASP A 86 20.96 2.74 7.82
N GLU A 87 20.04 3.58 8.29
CA GLU A 87 20.38 4.74 9.14
C GLU A 87 21.01 4.31 10.49
N ILE A 88 20.48 3.26 11.12
CA ILE A 88 21.04 2.71 12.38
C ILE A 88 22.41 2.09 12.14
N GLU A 89 22.58 1.36 11.04
CA GLU A 89 23.87 0.76 10.68
C GLU A 89 24.93 1.84 10.47
N GLU A 90 24.61 2.90 9.72
CA GLU A 90 25.53 4.02 9.52
C GLU A 90 25.91 4.71 10.84
N GLU A 91 24.92 4.91 11.73
CA GLU A 91 25.20 5.48 13.06
C GLU A 91 26.13 4.58 13.91
N ASN A 92 25.90 3.28 13.87
CA ASN A 92 26.76 2.32 14.58
C ASN A 92 28.19 2.32 14.04
N LEU A 93 28.36 2.32 12.71
CA LEU A 93 29.66 2.45 12.08
C LEU A 93 30.37 3.76 12.46
N ARG A 94 29.65 4.86 12.58
CA ARG A 94 30.21 6.14 13.06
C ARG A 94 30.64 6.04 14.53
N LYS A 95 29.88 5.37 15.39
CA LYS A 95 30.24 5.14 16.81
C LYS A 95 31.48 4.26 16.93
N GLU A 96 31.55 3.17 16.17
CA GLU A 96 32.71 2.30 16.15
C GLU A 96 34.00 3.03 15.73
N ARG A 97 33.94 3.82 14.67
CA ARG A 97 35.08 4.64 14.21
C ARG A 97 35.54 5.62 15.29
N LYS A 98 34.61 6.23 16.04
CA LYS A 98 34.96 7.12 17.18
C LYS A 98 35.66 6.33 18.31
N ILE A 99 35.14 5.15 18.64
CA ILE A 99 35.74 4.29 19.69
C ILE A 99 37.19 3.89 19.31
N VAL A 100 37.40 3.43 18.07
CA VAL A 100 38.70 3.06 17.55
C VAL A 100 39.65 4.26 17.58
N LYS A 101 39.21 5.43 17.15
CA LYS A 101 39.98 6.66 17.17
C LYS A 101 40.40 7.07 18.60
N ASN A 102 39.43 7.02 19.53
CA ASN A 102 39.73 7.33 20.94
C ASN A 102 40.71 6.32 21.56
N LYS A 103 40.56 5.03 21.24
CA LYS A 103 41.47 3.97 21.71
C LYS A 103 42.89 4.20 21.18
N ASN A 104 43.05 4.56 19.91
CA ASN A 104 44.33 4.85 19.32
C ASN A 104 44.95 6.12 19.93
N PHE A 105 44.16 7.16 20.15
CA PHE A 105 44.60 8.39 20.80
C PHE A 105 45.10 8.11 22.23
N LYS A 106 44.38 7.29 23.01
CA LYS A 106 44.78 6.89 24.35
C LYS A 106 46.12 6.13 24.34
N LYS A 107 46.33 5.20 23.41
CA LYS A 107 47.59 4.50 23.24
C LYS A 107 48.76 5.45 22.93
N VAL A 108 48.53 6.43 22.07
CA VAL A 108 49.55 7.44 21.75
C VAL A 108 49.91 8.26 22.99
N LEU A 109 48.92 8.71 23.77
CA LEU A 109 49.16 9.42 25.03
C LEU A 109 49.96 8.57 26.05
N GLU A 110 49.60 7.30 26.23
CA GLU A 110 50.31 6.37 27.09
C GLU A 110 51.76 6.20 26.65
N ASN A 111 52.05 6.12 25.38
CA ASN A 111 53.41 6.04 24.86
C ASN A 111 54.20 7.34 25.10
N PHE A 112 53.61 8.51 24.95
CA PHE A 112 54.22 9.79 25.23
C PHE A 112 54.54 9.94 26.72
N THR A 113 53.66 9.58 27.63
CA THR A 113 53.90 9.62 29.07
C THR A 113 55.03 8.66 29.48
N ASN A 114 55.05 7.44 28.92
CA ASN A 114 56.08 6.47 29.20
C ASN A 114 57.47 6.88 28.68
N LEU A 115 57.57 7.69 27.64
CA LEU A 115 58.84 8.25 27.13
C LEU A 115 59.35 9.33 28.04
N ASN A 116 58.55 10.24 28.54
CA ASN A 116 58.97 11.31 29.47
C ASN A 116 59.43 10.81 30.83
N PHE A 117 58.92 9.65 31.31
CA PHE A 117 59.36 9.04 32.55
C PHE A 117 60.68 8.26 32.42
N LYS A 118 61.20 8.06 31.22
CA LYS A 118 62.54 7.39 31.05
C LYS A 118 63.72 8.34 30.88
N GLU A 119 63.46 9.64 30.79
CA GLU A 119 64.48 10.68 30.65
C GLU A 119 64.84 11.37 32.00
N GLU A 120 64.18 10.98 33.14
CA GLU A 120 64.59 11.31 34.51
C GLU A 120 65.33 10.10 35.13
#